data_73bb4bf7fab77c915cc1018dacb9415c
#
_entry.id   73bb4bf7fab77c915cc1018dacb9415c
#
_cell.length_a   1.000
_cell.length_b   1.000
_cell.length_c   1.000
_cell.angle_alpha   90.00
_cell.angle_beta   90.00
_cell.angle_gamma   90.00
#
_symmetry.space_group_name_H-M   'P 1'
#
loop_
_entity.id
_entity.type
_entity.pdbx_description
1 polymer ?
#
loop_
_entity_poly.entity_id
_entity_poly.type
_entity_poly.pdbx_seq_one_letter_code
_entity_poly.pdbx_strand_id
1 'polypeptide(L)'
;RKSLYDDLETLQVYGLDVISPQGRGSYGVGSRLFEVAELKLLVDAVQSSRFITAKKSRELIGKVESLASVYQAQTLQRQFYVANRIKTMNESIYYNIDALHQAIAQGKQISFRYFQWAVGESGEDTVARRFRREGERYQVSPWALTWDDENYYLVAYDTPEQKIKHFRVDKMEGIRLEQEKRDGAEQFQKFDMAVYSRQVFGMYGGEEAQVRLRFA
;
A
#
# COMPACT_ATOMS: atom_id res chain seq x y z
N ARG A 1 16.12 -21.16 42.01
CA ARG A 1 15.65 -19.77 42.34
C ARG A 1 16.68 -18.70 41.90
N LYS A 2 17.96 -18.93 42.15
CA LYS A 2 19.04 -17.97 41.78
C LYS A 2 19.10 -17.78 40.25
N SER A 3 19.00 -18.85 39.48
CA SER A 3 18.99 -18.83 38.00
C SER A 3 17.82 -18.04 37.42
N LEU A 4 16.62 -18.10 38.02
CA LEU A 4 15.47 -17.36 37.54
C LEU A 4 15.64 -15.84 37.66
N TYR A 5 16.24 -15.37 38.76
CA TYR A 5 16.50 -13.95 38.93
C TYR A 5 17.61 -13.47 37.98
N ASP A 6 18.63 -14.27 37.77
CA ASP A 6 19.71 -13.99 36.82
C ASP A 6 19.13 -13.92 35.35
N ASP A 7 18.19 -14.80 35.03
CA ASP A 7 17.49 -14.79 33.74
C ASP A 7 16.61 -13.53 33.56
N LEU A 8 15.88 -13.12 34.61
CA LEU A 8 15.09 -11.90 34.60
C LEU A 8 15.94 -10.64 34.45
N GLU A 9 17.08 -10.58 35.17
CA GLU A 9 18.04 -9.49 35.05
C GLU A 9 18.62 -9.44 33.62
N THR A 10 18.96 -10.59 33.05
CA THR A 10 19.44 -10.69 31.66
C THR A 10 18.40 -10.15 30.67
N LEU A 11 17.12 -10.48 30.86
CA LEU A 11 16.03 -9.96 30.02
C LEU A 11 15.89 -8.43 30.14
N GLN A 12 16.05 -7.89 31.37
CA GLN A 12 16.03 -6.44 31.57
C GLN A 12 17.23 -5.75 30.90
N VAL A 13 18.43 -6.33 31.02
CA VAL A 13 19.62 -5.82 30.30
C VAL A 13 19.45 -5.86 28.80
N TYR A 14 18.71 -6.84 28.28
CA TYR A 14 18.37 -6.96 26.87
C TYR A 14 17.31 -5.93 26.41
N GLY A 15 16.77 -5.12 27.34
CA GLY A 15 15.82 -4.05 27.04
C GLY A 15 14.36 -4.42 27.20
N LEU A 16 14.05 -5.59 27.80
CA LEU A 16 12.69 -5.94 28.15
C LEU A 16 12.28 -5.31 29.48
N ASP A 17 11.18 -4.58 29.50
CA ASP A 17 10.60 -4.00 30.72
C ASP A 17 9.88 -5.09 31.51
N VAL A 18 10.65 -5.77 32.40
CA VAL A 18 10.12 -6.84 33.26
C VAL A 18 9.57 -6.25 34.53
N ILE A 19 8.25 -6.38 34.75
CA ILE A 19 7.54 -5.90 35.94
C ILE A 19 7.00 -7.06 36.78
N SER A 20 6.74 -6.77 38.06
CA SER A 20 6.09 -7.70 39.00
C SER A 20 4.77 -7.08 39.50
N PRO A 21 3.69 -7.10 38.71
CA PRO A 21 2.47 -6.34 38.99
C PRO A 21 1.68 -6.85 40.22
N GLN A 22 1.84 -8.10 40.60
CA GLN A 22 1.10 -8.72 41.72
C GLN A 22 2.01 -9.13 42.89
N GLY A 23 3.22 -8.59 43.00
CA GLY A 23 4.16 -8.94 44.05
C GLY A 23 4.97 -10.21 43.77
N ARG A 24 5.57 -10.80 44.83
CA ARG A 24 6.51 -11.93 44.68
C ARG A 24 5.92 -13.11 43.92
N GLY A 25 6.56 -13.49 42.81
CA GLY A 25 6.23 -14.70 42.04
C GLY A 25 5.40 -14.46 40.78
N SER A 26 4.99 -13.22 40.49
CA SER A 26 4.33 -12.85 39.25
C SER A 26 5.22 -11.90 38.47
N TYR A 27 5.57 -12.27 37.23
CA TYR A 27 6.39 -11.44 36.33
C TYR A 27 5.65 -11.24 35.03
N GLY A 28 5.78 -10.07 34.45
CA GLY A 28 5.19 -9.72 33.17
C GLY A 28 6.02 -8.67 32.44
N VAL A 29 5.69 -8.42 31.19
CA VAL A 29 6.27 -7.34 30.40
C VAL A 29 5.42 -6.08 30.63
N GLY A 30 6.06 -5.04 31.16
CA GLY A 30 5.38 -3.79 31.54
C GLY A 30 5.08 -2.91 30.35
N SER A 31 6.06 -2.69 29.47
CA SER A 31 5.91 -1.93 28.24
C SER A 31 5.97 -2.86 27.03
N ARG A 32 5.13 -2.60 26.07
CA ARG A 32 5.12 -3.27 24.77
C ARG A 32 5.22 -2.22 23.67
N LEU A 33 5.82 -2.61 22.54
CA LEU A 33 5.93 -1.72 21.39
C LEU A 33 4.56 -1.29 20.87
N PHE A 34 3.56 -2.19 20.96
CA PHE A 34 2.18 -1.95 20.57
C PHE A 34 1.21 -2.45 21.63
N GLU A 35 0.15 -1.69 21.87
CA GLU A 35 -1.01 -2.16 22.62
C GLU A 35 -1.88 -3.10 21.76
N VAL A 36 -2.67 -3.95 22.42
CA VAL A 36 -3.58 -4.88 21.71
C VAL A 36 -4.58 -4.15 20.83
N ALA A 37 -5.05 -2.97 21.26
CA ALA A 37 -5.97 -2.14 20.49
C ALA A 37 -5.32 -1.62 19.19
N GLU A 38 -4.04 -1.23 19.25
CA GLU A 38 -3.28 -0.78 18.09
C GLU A 38 -3.04 -1.92 17.10
N LEU A 39 -2.69 -3.12 17.60
CA LEU A 39 -2.54 -4.31 16.76
C LEU A 39 -3.87 -4.68 16.07
N LYS A 40 -5.02 -4.53 16.74
CA LYS A 40 -6.34 -4.72 16.11
C LYS A 40 -6.56 -3.77 14.96
N LEU A 41 -6.26 -2.49 15.14
CA LEU A 41 -6.38 -1.48 14.06
C LEU A 41 -5.48 -1.82 12.86
N LEU A 42 -4.27 -2.30 13.10
CA LEU A 42 -3.36 -2.74 12.03
C LEU A 42 -3.91 -3.96 11.28
N VAL A 43 -4.43 -4.96 12.00
CA VAL A 43 -5.08 -6.13 11.39
C VAL A 43 -6.27 -5.71 10.54
N ASP A 44 -7.14 -4.86 11.08
CA ASP A 44 -8.34 -4.36 10.38
C ASP A 44 -7.96 -3.58 9.12
N ALA A 45 -6.94 -2.72 9.19
CA ALA A 45 -6.44 -1.98 8.04
C ALA A 45 -5.92 -2.90 6.92
N VAL A 46 -5.15 -3.94 7.27
CA VAL A 46 -4.66 -4.93 6.30
C VAL A 46 -5.81 -5.74 5.72
N GLN A 47 -6.77 -6.14 6.55
CA GLN A 47 -7.89 -6.98 6.14
C GLN A 47 -8.87 -6.21 5.24
N SER A 48 -9.16 -4.95 5.55
CA SER A 48 -10.05 -4.09 4.77
C SER A 48 -9.46 -3.62 3.46
N SER A 49 -8.15 -3.65 3.30
CA SER A 49 -7.46 -3.16 2.11
C SER A 49 -7.78 -4.01 0.87
N ARG A 50 -8.20 -3.36 -0.22
CA ARG A 50 -8.43 -4.01 -1.53
C ARG A 50 -7.15 -4.23 -2.31
N PHE A 51 -6.14 -3.38 -2.13
CA PHE A 51 -4.91 -3.45 -2.91
C PHE A 51 -3.95 -4.55 -2.43
N ILE A 52 -4.12 -5.07 -1.22
CA ILE A 52 -3.33 -6.18 -0.69
C ILE A 52 -4.02 -7.49 -1.06
N THR A 53 -3.30 -8.42 -1.69
CA THR A 53 -3.85 -9.73 -2.05
C THR A 53 -4.29 -10.53 -0.81
N ALA A 54 -5.21 -11.48 -0.97
CA ALA A 54 -5.67 -12.31 0.14
C ALA A 54 -4.52 -13.12 0.78
N LYS A 55 -3.56 -13.60 -0.03
CA LYS A 55 -2.36 -14.30 0.45
C LYS A 55 -1.49 -13.38 1.29
N LYS A 56 -1.15 -12.20 0.75
CA LYS A 56 -0.30 -11.23 1.44
C LYS A 56 -0.94 -10.67 2.70
N SER A 57 -2.26 -10.47 2.71
CA SER A 57 -3.00 -10.09 3.92
C SER A 57 -2.80 -11.11 5.05
N ARG A 58 -2.94 -12.41 4.76
CA ARG A 58 -2.70 -13.46 5.76
C ARG A 58 -1.28 -13.45 6.30
N GLU A 59 -0.28 -13.29 5.42
CA GLU A 59 1.12 -13.20 5.84
C GLU A 59 1.38 -11.99 6.75
N LEU A 60 0.84 -10.81 6.38
CA LEU A 60 1.01 -9.58 7.17
C LEU A 60 0.29 -9.66 8.51
N ILE A 61 -0.94 -10.18 8.52
CA ILE A 61 -1.71 -10.38 9.75
C ILE A 61 -0.94 -11.31 10.70
N GLY A 62 -0.42 -12.44 10.21
CA GLY A 62 0.41 -13.34 11.01
C GLY A 62 1.65 -12.66 11.61
N LYS A 63 2.28 -11.75 10.87
CA LYS A 63 3.41 -10.94 11.40
C LYS A 63 2.96 -9.95 12.47
N VAL A 64 1.82 -9.28 12.28
CA VAL A 64 1.25 -8.38 13.29
C VAL A 64 0.86 -9.16 14.55
N GLU A 65 0.25 -10.33 14.40
CA GLU A 65 -0.11 -11.21 15.51
C GLU A 65 1.10 -11.68 16.32
N SER A 66 2.25 -11.89 15.66
CA SER A 66 3.50 -12.28 16.34
C SER A 66 4.06 -11.21 17.28
N LEU A 67 3.60 -9.95 17.17
CA LEU A 67 3.95 -8.87 18.11
C LEU A 67 3.13 -8.93 19.42
N ALA A 68 2.09 -9.75 19.46
CA ALA A 68 1.25 -9.99 20.64
C ALA A 68 1.65 -11.30 21.36
N SER A 69 1.17 -11.46 22.60
CA SER A 69 1.26 -12.78 23.25
C SER A 69 0.34 -13.79 22.56
N VAL A 70 0.64 -15.09 22.70
CA VAL A 70 -0.17 -16.18 22.10
C VAL A 70 -1.66 -16.05 22.46
N TYR A 71 -1.99 -15.69 23.70
CA TYR A 71 -3.36 -15.49 24.15
C TYR A 71 -4.04 -14.27 23.50
N GLN A 72 -3.31 -13.19 23.29
CA GLN A 72 -3.81 -11.97 22.66
C GLN A 72 -3.97 -12.15 21.15
N ALA A 73 -3.03 -12.85 20.49
CA ALA A 73 -3.10 -13.16 19.08
C ALA A 73 -4.38 -13.90 18.70
N GLN A 74 -4.83 -14.88 19.54
CA GLN A 74 -6.10 -15.56 19.32
C GLN A 74 -7.32 -14.64 19.36
N THR A 75 -7.24 -13.52 20.09
CA THR A 75 -8.32 -12.54 20.17
C THR A 75 -8.30 -11.61 18.93
N LEU A 76 -7.14 -11.40 18.30
CA LEU A 76 -7.01 -10.60 17.09
C LEU A 76 -7.68 -11.26 15.89
N GLN A 77 -7.67 -12.59 15.79
CA GLN A 77 -8.21 -13.36 14.65
C GLN A 77 -9.74 -13.42 14.57
N ARG A 78 -10.45 -13.25 15.68
CA ARG A 78 -11.85 -13.70 15.80
C ARG A 78 -12.93 -12.67 15.48
N GLN A 79 -12.62 -11.40 15.22
CA GLN A 79 -13.66 -10.36 15.34
C GLN A 79 -13.93 -9.52 14.08
N PHE A 80 -13.17 -9.67 12.98
CA PHE A 80 -13.39 -8.80 11.83
C PHE A 80 -13.73 -9.59 10.56
N TYR A 81 -14.98 -9.51 10.15
CA TYR A 81 -15.44 -10.01 8.85
C TYR A 81 -15.65 -8.83 7.90
N VAL A 82 -14.80 -8.71 6.87
CA VAL A 82 -15.07 -7.83 5.75
C VAL A 82 -15.93 -8.59 4.76
N ALA A 83 -17.24 -8.30 4.73
CA ALA A 83 -18.14 -8.91 3.78
C ALA A 83 -17.73 -8.56 2.35
N ASN A 84 -17.48 -9.56 1.51
CA ASN A 84 -17.35 -9.49 0.05
C ASN A 84 -16.37 -8.44 -0.52
N ARG A 85 -15.26 -8.11 0.14
CA ARG A 85 -14.23 -7.28 -0.48
C ARG A 85 -13.38 -8.10 -1.45
N ILE A 86 -13.56 -7.81 -2.73
CA ILE A 86 -12.70 -8.37 -3.79
C ILE A 86 -11.32 -7.73 -3.65
N LYS A 87 -10.34 -8.53 -3.26
CA LYS A 87 -8.93 -8.12 -3.18
C LYS A 87 -8.26 -8.23 -4.54
N THR A 88 -7.25 -7.40 -4.78
CA THR A 88 -6.44 -7.53 -6.00
C THR A 88 -5.81 -8.91 -6.12
N MET A 89 -5.67 -9.38 -7.35
CA MET A 89 -4.94 -10.62 -7.65
C MET A 89 -3.47 -10.34 -8.06
N ASN A 90 -3.05 -9.08 -8.08
CA ASN A 90 -1.70 -8.71 -8.47
C ASN A 90 -0.75 -8.81 -7.27
N GLU A 91 -0.04 -9.90 -7.15
CA GLU A 91 0.95 -10.15 -6.07
C GLU A 91 2.19 -9.24 -6.15
N SER A 92 2.45 -8.61 -7.29
CA SER A 92 3.62 -7.73 -7.45
C SER A 92 3.37 -6.28 -7.04
N ILE A 93 2.16 -5.93 -6.60
CA ILE A 93 1.79 -4.53 -6.36
C ILE A 93 2.70 -3.82 -5.34
N TYR A 94 3.10 -4.49 -4.27
CA TYR A 94 3.98 -3.90 -3.28
C TYR A 94 5.43 -3.75 -3.76
N TYR A 95 5.90 -4.66 -4.63
CA TYR A 95 7.19 -4.49 -5.32
C TYR A 95 7.14 -3.33 -6.32
N ASN A 96 6.00 -3.18 -7.01
CA ASN A 96 5.77 -2.03 -7.88
C ASN A 96 5.84 -0.72 -7.11
N ILE A 97 5.20 -0.65 -5.94
CA ILE A 97 5.22 0.54 -5.08
C ILE A 97 6.66 0.87 -4.64
N ASP A 98 7.42 -0.14 -4.19
CA ASP A 98 8.80 0.03 -3.77
C ASP A 98 9.69 0.53 -4.92
N ALA A 99 9.58 -0.09 -6.10
CA ALA A 99 10.31 0.35 -7.29
C ALA A 99 9.98 1.79 -7.69
N LEU A 100 8.71 2.20 -7.57
CA LEU A 100 8.28 3.57 -7.84
C LEU A 100 8.84 4.57 -6.83
N HIS A 101 8.82 4.24 -5.54
CA HIS A 101 9.46 5.06 -4.52
C HIS A 101 10.96 5.27 -4.79
N GLN A 102 11.66 4.19 -5.14
CA GLN A 102 13.08 4.25 -5.50
C GLN A 102 13.31 5.16 -6.72
N ALA A 103 12.50 5.02 -7.77
CA ALA A 103 12.61 5.84 -8.97
C ALA A 103 12.38 7.33 -8.69
N ILE A 104 11.35 7.64 -7.88
CA ILE A 104 11.05 9.02 -7.47
C ILE A 104 12.20 9.61 -6.65
N ALA A 105 12.73 8.85 -5.68
CA ALA A 105 13.84 9.28 -4.82
C ALA A 105 15.12 9.52 -5.62
N GLN A 106 15.40 8.67 -6.63
CA GLN A 106 16.58 8.80 -7.48
C GLN A 106 16.41 9.82 -8.61
N GLY A 107 15.20 10.36 -8.84
CA GLY A 107 14.90 11.28 -9.92
C GLY A 107 15.13 10.68 -11.31
N LYS A 108 14.77 9.42 -11.50
CA LYS A 108 14.98 8.68 -12.74
C LYS A 108 13.68 8.33 -13.43
N GLN A 109 13.74 8.14 -14.75
CA GLN A 109 12.63 7.61 -15.53
C GLN A 109 12.41 6.13 -15.24
N ILE A 110 11.21 5.66 -15.54
CA ILE A 110 10.83 4.26 -15.47
C ILE A 110 10.20 3.81 -16.78
N SER A 111 10.29 2.52 -17.05
CA SER A 111 9.50 1.88 -18.09
C SER A 111 8.67 0.71 -17.53
N PHE A 112 7.49 0.49 -18.09
CA PHE A 112 6.57 -0.57 -17.68
C PHE A 112 5.57 -0.90 -18.77
N ARG A 113 4.93 -2.08 -18.69
CA ARG A 113 3.74 -2.41 -19.48
C ARG A 113 2.48 -2.08 -18.67
N TYR A 114 1.44 -1.62 -19.35
CA TYR A 114 0.19 -1.25 -18.72
C TYR A 114 -0.97 -2.04 -19.29
N PHE A 115 -1.75 -2.69 -18.43
CA PHE A 115 -2.87 -3.52 -18.84
C PHE A 115 -4.20 -3.04 -18.27
N GLN A 116 -5.27 -3.52 -18.86
CA GLN A 116 -6.64 -3.42 -18.35
C GLN A 116 -7.26 -4.81 -18.31
N TRP A 117 -8.19 -5.00 -17.39
CA TRP A 117 -9.00 -6.21 -17.39
C TRP A 117 -10.03 -6.13 -18.50
N ALA A 118 -10.17 -7.18 -19.28
CA ALA A 118 -11.16 -7.32 -20.32
C ALA A 118 -11.92 -8.63 -20.12
N VAL A 119 -13.22 -8.63 -20.42
CA VAL A 119 -14.00 -9.87 -20.48
C VAL A 119 -13.65 -10.55 -21.79
N GLY A 120 -13.40 -11.87 -21.76
CA GLY A 120 -13.06 -12.66 -22.94
C GLY A 120 -14.21 -12.66 -23.96
N GLU A 121 -13.87 -12.61 -25.25
CA GLU A 121 -14.85 -12.57 -26.35
C GLU A 121 -15.58 -13.91 -26.59
N SER A 122 -15.17 -14.99 -25.92
CA SER A 122 -15.62 -16.36 -26.19
C SER A 122 -16.76 -16.86 -25.30
N GLY A 123 -17.50 -15.99 -24.61
CA GLY A 123 -18.64 -16.43 -23.76
C GLY A 123 -18.28 -17.23 -22.51
N GLU A 124 -17.00 -17.43 -22.24
CA GLU A 124 -16.51 -17.89 -20.97
C GLU A 124 -16.34 -16.69 -20.05
N ASP A 125 -16.81 -16.78 -18.79
CA ASP A 125 -16.67 -15.75 -17.74
C ASP A 125 -15.20 -15.52 -17.34
N THR A 126 -14.26 -15.59 -18.28
CA THR A 126 -12.84 -15.44 -18.06
C THR A 126 -12.42 -13.98 -18.22
N VAL A 127 -12.04 -13.38 -17.09
CA VAL A 127 -11.42 -12.05 -17.06
C VAL A 127 -9.95 -12.18 -17.46
N ALA A 128 -9.58 -11.61 -18.60
CA ALA A 128 -8.22 -11.64 -19.14
C ALA A 128 -7.53 -10.27 -19.02
N ARG A 129 -6.18 -10.27 -18.96
CA ARG A 129 -5.38 -9.05 -19.06
C ARG A 129 -5.19 -8.67 -20.51
N ARG A 130 -5.60 -7.47 -20.89
CA ARG A 130 -5.33 -6.87 -22.19
C ARG A 130 -4.35 -5.72 -22.04
N PHE A 131 -3.16 -5.87 -22.61
CA PHE A 131 -2.16 -4.79 -22.60
C PHE A 131 -2.59 -3.64 -23.50
N ARG A 132 -2.36 -2.41 -23.03
CA ARG A 132 -2.47 -1.21 -23.84
C ARG A 132 -1.25 -1.06 -24.75
N ARG A 133 -1.38 -0.30 -25.82
CA ARG A 133 -0.32 -0.09 -26.84
C ARG A 133 0.25 -1.42 -27.36
N GLU A 134 -0.62 -2.42 -27.56
CA GLU A 134 -0.20 -3.74 -28.07
C GLU A 134 0.92 -4.42 -27.23
N GLY A 135 1.05 -4.02 -25.96
CA GLY A 135 2.07 -4.53 -25.05
C GLY A 135 3.38 -3.75 -25.06
N GLU A 136 3.48 -2.69 -25.83
CA GLU A 136 4.62 -1.78 -25.77
C GLU A 136 4.77 -1.14 -24.39
N ARG A 137 6.02 -0.83 -24.04
CA ARG A 137 6.34 -0.21 -22.76
C ARG A 137 6.06 1.29 -22.79
N TYR A 138 5.46 1.76 -21.73
CA TYR A 138 5.45 3.17 -21.40
C TYR A 138 6.81 3.55 -20.82
N GLN A 139 7.38 4.67 -21.22
CA GLN A 139 8.52 5.29 -20.56
C GLN A 139 8.08 6.66 -20.06
N VAL A 140 8.17 6.88 -18.76
CA VAL A 140 7.65 8.08 -18.11
C VAL A 140 8.54 8.54 -16.96
N SER A 141 8.41 9.79 -16.59
CA SER A 141 9.10 10.43 -15.47
C SER A 141 8.19 10.40 -14.24
N PRO A 142 8.46 9.56 -13.21
CA PRO A 142 7.64 9.44 -12.01
C PRO A 142 7.86 10.66 -11.09
N TRP A 143 6.76 11.28 -10.63
CA TRP A 143 6.83 12.45 -9.76
C TRP A 143 6.25 12.22 -8.39
N ALA A 144 5.10 11.55 -8.29
CA ALA A 144 4.45 11.28 -7.02
C ALA A 144 3.65 9.97 -7.06
N LEU A 145 3.49 9.38 -5.88
CA LEU A 145 2.47 8.38 -5.63
C LEU A 145 1.34 9.02 -4.83
N THR A 146 0.11 8.79 -5.24
CA THR A 146 -1.09 9.22 -4.52
C THR A 146 -2.00 8.04 -4.24
N TRP A 147 -2.84 8.20 -3.24
CA TRP A 147 -3.83 7.22 -2.84
C TRP A 147 -5.22 7.79 -3.08
N ASP A 148 -6.02 7.12 -3.90
CA ASP A 148 -7.39 7.48 -4.17
C ASP A 148 -8.25 6.23 -4.38
N ASP A 149 -9.47 6.23 -3.84
CA ASP A 149 -10.43 5.12 -3.90
C ASP A 149 -9.78 3.75 -3.67
N GLU A 150 -9.03 3.63 -2.59
CA GLU A 150 -8.33 2.41 -2.17
C GLU A 150 -7.30 1.87 -3.20
N ASN A 151 -6.81 2.71 -4.10
CA ASN A 151 -5.78 2.35 -5.07
C ASN A 151 -4.59 3.32 -5.02
N TYR A 152 -3.41 2.79 -5.32
CA TYR A 152 -2.25 3.63 -5.61
C TYR A 152 -2.24 4.07 -7.04
N TYR A 153 -1.97 5.36 -7.24
CA TYR A 153 -1.77 5.97 -8.54
C TYR A 153 -0.39 6.60 -8.63
N LEU A 154 0.30 6.31 -9.71
CA LEU A 154 1.50 7.02 -10.09
C LEU A 154 1.09 8.28 -10.87
N VAL A 155 1.53 9.44 -10.41
CA VAL A 155 1.49 10.69 -11.17
C VAL A 155 2.83 10.82 -11.87
N ALA A 156 2.82 10.83 -13.21
CA ALA A 156 4.01 10.83 -14.02
C ALA A 156 3.90 11.80 -15.21
N TYR A 157 5.03 12.31 -15.65
CA TYR A 157 5.13 13.09 -16.86
C TYR A 157 5.50 12.18 -18.04
N ASP A 158 4.68 12.22 -19.08
CA ASP A 158 4.91 11.52 -20.34
C ASP A 158 5.58 12.50 -21.31
N THR A 159 6.90 12.37 -21.48
CA THR A 159 7.71 13.30 -22.30
C THR A 159 7.26 13.33 -23.77
N PRO A 160 6.97 12.20 -24.45
CA PRO A 160 6.47 12.20 -25.81
C PRO A 160 5.17 12.96 -26.00
N GLU A 161 4.23 12.87 -25.07
CA GLU A 161 2.94 13.55 -25.17
C GLU A 161 2.90 14.89 -24.43
N GLN A 162 3.99 15.25 -23.70
CA GLN A 162 4.11 16.46 -22.89
C GLN A 162 2.95 16.67 -21.91
N LYS A 163 2.49 15.59 -21.29
CA LYS A 163 1.33 15.57 -20.40
C LYS A 163 1.60 14.87 -19.09
N ILE A 164 0.92 15.33 -18.03
CA ILE A 164 0.83 14.58 -16.78
C ILE A 164 -0.19 13.46 -16.97
N LYS A 165 0.21 12.26 -16.62
CA LYS A 165 -0.62 11.05 -16.69
C LYS A 165 -0.71 10.37 -15.35
N HIS A 166 -1.81 9.66 -15.14
CA HIS A 166 -2.05 8.83 -13.97
C HIS A 166 -2.09 7.37 -14.38
N PHE A 167 -1.37 6.56 -13.63
CA PHE A 167 -1.35 5.12 -13.83
C PHE A 167 -1.70 4.41 -12.53
N ARG A 168 -2.71 3.57 -12.55
CA ARG A 168 -2.99 2.68 -11.42
C ARG A 168 -1.85 1.68 -11.27
N VAL A 169 -1.26 1.61 -10.08
CA VAL A 169 -0.08 0.79 -9.82
C VAL A 169 -0.39 -0.71 -9.92
N ASP A 170 -1.63 -1.12 -9.60
CA ASP A 170 -2.09 -2.51 -9.74
C ASP A 170 -2.18 -3.00 -11.19
N LYS A 171 -2.20 -2.07 -12.17
CA LYS A 171 -2.24 -2.34 -13.60
C LYS A 171 -0.88 -2.21 -14.30
N MET A 172 0.16 -1.92 -13.55
CA MET A 172 1.53 -1.84 -14.05
C MET A 172 2.24 -3.19 -13.93
N GLU A 173 2.99 -3.56 -14.95
CA GLU A 173 3.75 -4.80 -14.97
C GLU A 173 5.17 -4.59 -15.45
N GLY A 174 6.13 -5.23 -14.75
CA GLY A 174 7.54 -5.24 -15.13
C GLY A 174 8.16 -3.84 -15.11
N ILE A 175 8.00 -3.11 -14.01
CA ILE A 175 8.61 -1.79 -13.83
C ILE A 175 10.13 -1.94 -13.86
N ARG A 176 10.79 -1.10 -14.64
CA ARG A 176 12.25 -1.00 -14.75
C ARG A 176 12.67 0.43 -14.50
N LEU A 177 13.71 0.59 -13.72
CA LEU A 177 14.38 1.88 -13.53
C LEU A 177 15.28 2.12 -14.75
N GLU A 178 15.12 3.27 -15.40
CA GLU A 178 15.91 3.66 -16.56
C GLU A 178 17.13 4.49 -16.13
N GLN A 179 18.08 4.68 -17.04
CA GLN A 179 19.26 5.49 -16.73
C GLN A 179 19.00 6.98 -16.84
N GLU A 180 18.02 7.37 -17.63
CA GLU A 180 17.63 8.73 -17.90
C GLU A 180 17.08 9.41 -16.65
N LYS A 181 17.41 10.69 -16.51
CA LYS A 181 16.84 11.54 -15.48
C LYS A 181 15.37 11.86 -15.80
N ARG A 182 14.56 12.06 -14.76
CA ARG A 182 13.16 12.44 -14.94
C ARG A 182 13.04 13.83 -15.56
N ASP A 183 12.05 13.99 -16.45
CA ASP A 183 11.64 15.22 -17.09
C ASP A 183 10.40 15.83 -16.44
N GLY A 184 9.97 17.00 -16.91
CA GLY A 184 8.73 17.64 -16.52
C GLY A 184 8.82 18.46 -15.22
N ALA A 185 10.04 18.86 -14.80
CA ALA A 185 10.23 19.61 -13.56
C ALA A 185 9.41 20.92 -13.53
N GLU A 186 9.29 21.62 -14.64
CA GLU A 186 8.56 22.89 -14.73
C GLU A 186 7.06 22.72 -14.45
N GLN A 187 6.47 21.61 -14.91
CA GLN A 187 5.06 21.27 -14.69
C GLN A 187 4.77 20.97 -13.23
N PHE A 188 5.78 20.50 -12.49
CA PHE A 188 5.63 20.12 -11.09
C PHE A 188 6.15 21.15 -10.08
N GLN A 189 6.83 22.23 -10.51
CA GLN A 189 7.28 23.31 -9.60
C GLN A 189 6.15 24.02 -8.87
N LYS A 190 4.99 24.17 -9.53
CA LYS A 190 3.77 24.79 -8.98
C LYS A 190 2.68 23.75 -8.62
N PHE A 191 3.05 22.48 -8.60
CA PHE A 191 2.11 21.39 -8.46
C PHE A 191 1.88 21.08 -6.99
N ASP A 192 0.74 21.52 -6.48
CA ASP A 192 0.29 21.14 -5.14
C ASP A 192 -0.53 19.85 -5.24
N MET A 193 0.03 18.74 -4.76
CA MET A 193 -0.63 17.44 -4.76
C MET A 193 -1.95 17.45 -3.98
N ALA A 194 -2.06 18.25 -2.92
CA ALA A 194 -3.29 18.32 -2.12
C ALA A 194 -4.41 19.07 -2.88
N VAL A 195 -4.07 20.07 -3.65
CA VAL A 195 -5.02 20.77 -4.53
C VAL A 195 -5.38 19.86 -5.71
N TYR A 196 -4.38 19.27 -6.33
CA TYR A 196 -4.57 18.43 -7.51
C TYR A 196 -5.42 17.19 -7.22
N SER A 197 -5.23 16.52 -6.10
CA SER A 197 -6.04 15.34 -5.74
C SER A 197 -7.51 15.66 -5.52
N ARG A 198 -7.86 16.91 -5.19
CA ARG A 198 -9.25 17.38 -5.07
C ARG A 198 -9.90 17.72 -6.41
N GLN A 199 -9.09 18.13 -7.39
CA GLN A 199 -9.55 18.52 -8.74
C GLN A 199 -9.71 17.33 -9.68
N VAL A 200 -9.18 16.17 -9.29
CA VAL A 200 -9.15 14.97 -10.13
C VAL A 200 -10.12 13.93 -9.56
N PHE A 201 -11.31 13.79 -10.15
CA PHE A 201 -12.24 12.74 -9.76
C PHE A 201 -11.84 11.40 -10.38
N GLY A 202 -11.58 10.40 -9.52
CA GLY A 202 -11.12 9.07 -9.98
C GLY A 202 -9.82 9.12 -10.80
N MET A 203 -8.96 10.13 -10.56
CA MET A 203 -7.73 10.40 -11.29
C MET A 203 -7.94 10.76 -12.79
N TYR A 204 -9.12 11.21 -13.16
CA TYR A 204 -9.37 11.85 -14.46
C TYR A 204 -9.24 13.36 -14.31
N GLY A 205 -8.28 13.96 -15.01
CA GLY A 205 -8.14 15.41 -15.09
C GLY A 205 -9.16 15.99 -16.08
N GLY A 206 -9.71 17.18 -15.76
CA GLY A 206 -10.61 17.94 -16.61
C GLY A 206 -10.53 19.43 -16.31
N GLU A 207 -11.23 20.23 -17.08
CA GLU A 207 -11.39 21.65 -16.80
C GLU A 207 -12.35 21.86 -15.64
N GLU A 208 -12.04 22.81 -14.76
CA GLU A 208 -12.88 23.16 -13.63
C GLU A 208 -14.10 23.94 -14.14
N ALA A 209 -15.32 23.43 -13.84
CA ALA A 209 -16.57 24.09 -14.21
C ALA A 209 -17.52 24.17 -13.01
N GLN A 210 -18.12 25.34 -12.83
CA GLN A 210 -19.15 25.53 -11.81
C GLN A 210 -20.51 25.05 -12.35
N VAL A 211 -21.09 24.04 -11.73
CA VAL A 211 -22.40 23.50 -12.10
C VAL A 211 -23.42 23.83 -11.01
N ARG A 212 -24.53 24.48 -11.41
CA ARG A 212 -25.66 24.74 -10.51
C ARG A 212 -26.77 23.71 -10.76
N LEU A 213 -26.99 22.83 -9.79
CA LEU A 213 -28.08 21.85 -9.83
C LEU A 213 -29.31 22.41 -9.10
N ARG A 214 -30.48 22.29 -9.71
CA ARG A 214 -31.76 22.61 -9.09
C ARG A 214 -32.58 21.33 -9.03
N PHE A 215 -32.89 20.92 -7.81
CA PHE A 215 -33.78 19.78 -7.58
C PHE A 215 -35.22 20.29 -7.49
N ALA A 216 -36.15 19.58 -8.12
CA ALA A 216 -37.59 19.85 -8.10
C ALA A 216 -38.23 19.12 -6.91
#